data_6a821301fcd5814d840693e9ed69339a
#
_entry.id   6a821301fcd5814d840693e9ed69339a
#
_cell.length_a   1.000
_cell.length_b   1.000
_cell.length_c   1.000
_cell.angle_alpha   90.00
_cell.angle_beta   90.00
_cell.angle_gamma   90.00
#
_symmetry.space_group_name_H-M   'P 1'
#
loop_
_entity.id
_entity.type
_entity.pdbx_description
1 polymer ?
#
loop_
_entity_poly.entity_id
_entity_poly.type
_entity_poly.pdbx_seq_one_letter_code
_entity_poly.pdbx_strand_id
1 'polypeptide(L)'
;MAKLILNDTVKRYGKIAIAKTKTIKVELDGKKIEIPPSCSLTLDTNPGEHTLRTYASILSKGPVKKINIGEEGAEIDIIFNSKEVIKTSIIAGIIVAFGYYMCLYFLYKIFWESTKVLFYIYEFGVLAIAYAILQKKELLLLK
;
A
#
# COMPACT_ATOMS: atom_id res chain seq x y z
N MET A 1 -23.21 -21.81 -7.33
CA MET A 1 -22.40 -20.56 -7.41
C MET A 1 -22.33 -19.98 -6.02
N ALA A 2 -21.15 -19.78 -5.51
CA ALA A 2 -20.91 -19.18 -4.21
C ALA A 2 -20.87 -17.64 -4.33
N LYS A 3 -21.23 -16.94 -3.26
CA LYS A 3 -21.19 -15.48 -3.23
C LYS A 3 -19.98 -15.01 -2.43
N LEU A 4 -19.12 -14.20 -3.04
CA LEU A 4 -18.06 -13.49 -2.36
C LEU A 4 -18.49 -12.05 -2.09
N ILE A 5 -18.59 -11.65 -0.83
CA ILE A 5 -18.92 -10.30 -0.41
C ILE A 5 -17.63 -9.62 0.04
N LEU A 6 -17.26 -8.53 -0.64
CA LEU A 6 -16.11 -7.71 -0.29
C LEU A 6 -16.60 -6.39 0.31
N ASN A 7 -16.30 -6.15 1.57
CA ASN A 7 -16.74 -4.95 2.28
C ASN A 7 -15.60 -3.93 2.39
N ASP A 8 -15.83 -2.71 1.95
CA ASP A 8 -14.93 -1.60 2.25
C ASP A 8 -15.23 -1.02 3.64
N THR A 9 -14.56 -1.54 4.65
CA THR A 9 -14.64 -1.04 6.05
C THR A 9 -13.51 -0.10 6.40
N VAL A 10 -12.79 0.43 5.41
CA VAL A 10 -11.67 1.35 5.61
C VAL A 10 -12.17 2.65 6.24
N LYS A 11 -11.82 2.85 7.53
CA LYS A 11 -12.11 4.10 8.22
C LYS A 11 -11.22 5.21 7.67
N ARG A 12 -11.83 6.16 6.98
CA ARG A 12 -11.15 7.30 6.37
C ARG A 12 -11.12 8.46 7.34
N TYR A 13 -10.11 8.49 8.22
CA TYR A 13 -9.95 9.57 9.21
C TYR A 13 -9.15 10.75 8.65
N GLY A 14 -9.74 11.95 8.76
CA GLY A 14 -9.06 13.25 8.65
C GLY A 14 -8.41 13.59 7.33
N LYS A 15 -7.51 14.57 7.34
CA LYS A 15 -6.79 15.10 6.16
C LYS A 15 -5.77 14.14 5.56
N ILE A 16 -5.35 13.12 6.31
CA ILE A 16 -4.48 12.02 5.86
C ILE A 16 -5.31 10.95 5.11
N ALA A 17 -6.60 11.15 4.98
CA ALA A 17 -7.42 10.34 4.13
C ALA A 17 -6.80 10.31 2.72
N ILE A 18 -5.93 9.34 2.50
CA ILE A 18 -5.58 8.90 1.18
C ILE A 18 -6.92 8.56 0.53
N ALA A 19 -7.52 9.61 0.02
CA ALA A 19 -8.74 9.65 -0.72
C ALA A 19 -10.03 9.23 0.01
N LYS A 20 -10.69 10.20 0.60
CA LYS A 20 -12.13 10.15 0.91
C LYS A 20 -12.99 9.66 -0.27
N THR A 21 -12.45 9.62 -1.48
CA THR A 21 -13.15 9.42 -2.74
C THR A 21 -12.55 8.36 -3.65
N LYS A 22 -11.45 7.69 -3.27
CA LYS A 22 -10.84 6.68 -4.15
C LYS A 22 -11.43 5.31 -3.92
N THR A 23 -11.81 4.68 -5.00
CA THR A 23 -12.16 3.27 -5.09
C THR A 23 -10.99 2.40 -4.63
N ILE A 24 -11.28 1.34 -3.88
CA ILE A 24 -10.31 0.30 -3.59
C ILE A 24 -10.23 -0.63 -4.79
N LYS A 25 -9.02 -0.90 -5.23
CA LYS A 25 -8.80 -1.88 -6.29
C LYS A 25 -8.42 -3.21 -5.67
N VAL A 26 -9.11 -4.24 -6.09
CA VAL A 26 -8.88 -5.63 -5.68
C VAL A 26 -8.66 -6.47 -6.93
N GLU A 27 -7.79 -7.43 -6.86
CA GLU A 27 -7.56 -8.41 -7.91
C GLU A 27 -7.96 -9.79 -7.39
N LEU A 28 -8.98 -10.37 -7.99
CA LEU A 28 -9.45 -11.73 -7.72
C LEU A 28 -9.07 -12.60 -8.93
N ASP A 29 -8.23 -13.60 -8.72
CA ASP A 29 -7.74 -14.51 -9.77
C ASP A 29 -7.21 -13.81 -11.03
N GLY A 30 -6.45 -12.73 -10.82
CA GLY A 30 -5.92 -11.89 -11.90
C GLY A 30 -6.91 -10.87 -12.49
N LYS A 31 -8.19 -10.91 -12.13
CA LYS A 31 -9.21 -9.96 -12.58
C LYS A 31 -9.28 -8.77 -11.63
N LYS A 32 -9.05 -7.57 -12.16
CA LYS A 32 -9.12 -6.33 -11.38
C LYS A 32 -10.57 -5.87 -11.21
N ILE A 33 -10.93 -5.56 -9.98
CA ILE A 33 -12.26 -5.14 -9.57
C ILE A 33 -12.11 -3.87 -8.74
N GLU A 34 -12.98 -2.91 -8.93
CA GLU A 34 -13.01 -1.67 -8.16
C GLU A 34 -14.20 -1.67 -7.21
N ILE A 35 -13.93 -1.40 -5.93
CA ILE A 35 -14.95 -1.29 -4.89
C ILE A 35 -15.14 0.18 -4.58
N PRO A 36 -16.35 0.73 -4.76
CA PRO A 36 -16.65 2.10 -4.39
C PRO A 36 -16.45 2.33 -2.89
N PRO A 37 -16.10 3.57 -2.47
CA PRO A 37 -15.85 3.87 -1.08
C PRO A 37 -17.06 3.58 -0.19
N SER A 38 -16.79 2.88 0.93
CA SER A 38 -17.81 2.51 1.94
C SER A 38 -18.97 1.67 1.39
N CYS A 39 -18.72 0.92 0.33
CA CYS A 39 -19.70 0.01 -0.27
C CYS A 39 -19.27 -1.44 -0.09
N SER A 40 -20.25 -2.33 -0.16
CA SER A 40 -20.04 -3.77 -0.29
C SER A 40 -20.24 -4.18 -1.74
N LEU A 41 -19.38 -5.03 -2.24
CA LEU A 41 -19.46 -5.60 -3.58
C LEU A 41 -19.69 -7.10 -3.47
N THR A 42 -20.75 -7.58 -4.06
CA THR A 42 -21.05 -9.02 -4.16
C THR A 42 -20.63 -9.54 -5.52
N LEU A 43 -19.86 -10.60 -5.52
CA LEU A 43 -19.35 -11.29 -6.71
C LEU A 43 -19.85 -12.73 -6.71
N ASP A 44 -20.33 -13.21 -7.82
CA ASP A 44 -20.61 -14.63 -8.02
C ASP A 44 -19.33 -15.34 -8.44
N THR A 45 -18.92 -16.35 -7.66
CA THR A 45 -17.70 -17.14 -7.86
C THR A 45 -18.01 -18.62 -7.77
N ASN A 46 -17.06 -19.45 -8.15
CA ASN A 46 -17.13 -20.88 -7.87
C ASN A 46 -16.60 -21.16 -6.47
N PRO A 47 -17.12 -22.20 -5.76
CA PRO A 47 -16.50 -22.63 -4.53
C PRO A 47 -15.08 -23.17 -4.80
N GLY A 48 -14.15 -22.92 -3.88
CA GLY A 48 -12.78 -23.41 -4.00
C GLY A 48 -11.71 -22.40 -3.58
N GLU A 49 -10.46 -22.72 -3.92
CA GLU A 49 -9.33 -21.83 -3.66
C GLU A 49 -9.26 -20.71 -4.71
N HIS A 50 -9.17 -19.48 -4.22
CA HIS A 50 -9.02 -18.28 -5.03
C HIS A 50 -7.84 -17.46 -4.54
N THR A 51 -7.32 -16.60 -5.42
CA THR A 51 -6.27 -15.66 -5.07
C THR A 51 -6.81 -14.24 -5.00
N LEU A 52 -6.57 -13.57 -3.88
CA LEU A 52 -7.01 -12.21 -3.64
C LEU A 52 -5.83 -11.30 -3.35
N ARG A 53 -5.78 -10.14 -3.99
CA ARG A 53 -4.79 -9.09 -3.76
C ARG A 53 -5.46 -7.74 -3.68
N THR A 54 -5.03 -6.91 -2.74
CA THR A 54 -5.52 -5.53 -2.61
C THR A 54 -4.50 -4.53 -3.12
N TYR A 55 -4.99 -3.40 -3.63
CA TYR A 55 -4.16 -2.27 -4.08
C TYR A 55 -4.55 -1.03 -3.26
N ALA A 56 -3.67 -0.60 -2.37
CA ALA A 56 -3.89 0.63 -1.60
C ALA A 56 -3.66 1.89 -2.45
N SER A 57 -2.79 1.80 -3.46
CA SER A 57 -2.52 2.86 -4.44
C SER A 57 -1.93 2.25 -5.72
N ILE A 58 -1.69 3.08 -6.74
CA ILE A 58 -0.98 2.65 -7.96
C ILE A 58 0.39 2.06 -7.62
N LEU A 59 1.02 2.55 -6.57
CA LEU A 59 2.38 2.19 -6.14
C LEU A 59 2.44 1.11 -5.06
N SER A 60 1.30 0.78 -4.42
CA SER A 60 1.25 -0.17 -3.32
C SER A 60 0.36 -1.35 -3.66
N LYS A 61 1.01 -2.46 -4.01
CA LYS A 61 0.37 -3.75 -4.23
C LYS A 61 0.54 -4.58 -2.97
N GLY A 62 -0.56 -5.01 -2.36
CA GLY A 62 -0.53 -5.97 -1.26
C GLY A 62 -0.04 -7.35 -1.72
N PRO A 63 0.32 -8.23 -0.78
CA PRO A 63 0.64 -9.61 -1.08
C PRO A 63 -0.58 -10.35 -1.65
N VAL A 64 -0.31 -11.38 -2.43
CA VAL A 64 -1.35 -12.32 -2.88
C VAL A 64 -1.74 -13.19 -1.70
N LYS A 65 -3.00 -13.23 -1.35
CA LYS A 65 -3.56 -14.13 -0.34
C LYS A 65 -4.39 -15.21 -1.02
N LYS A 66 -4.22 -16.44 -0.58
CA LYS A 66 -5.11 -17.53 -0.93
C LYS A 66 -6.31 -17.50 0.02
N ILE A 67 -7.49 -17.52 -0.54
CA ILE A 67 -8.76 -17.57 0.18
C ILE A 67 -9.52 -18.83 -0.28
N ASN A 68 -10.22 -19.46 0.64
CA ASN A 68 -11.08 -20.58 0.31
C ASN A 68 -12.55 -20.13 0.43
N ILE A 69 -13.28 -20.20 -0.66
CA ILE A 69 -14.69 -19.82 -0.72
C ILE A 69 -15.52 -21.09 -0.63
N GLY A 70 -16.28 -21.23 0.46
CA GLY A 70 -17.19 -22.35 0.65
C GLY A 70 -18.42 -22.29 -0.27
N GLU A 71 -19.23 -23.33 -0.26
CA GLU A 71 -20.47 -23.38 -1.04
C GLU A 71 -21.50 -22.31 -0.58
N GLU A 72 -21.47 -21.94 0.69
CA GLU A 72 -22.32 -20.89 1.28
C GLU A 72 -21.83 -19.48 0.91
N GLY A 73 -20.62 -19.36 0.36
CA GLY A 73 -19.96 -18.10 0.06
C GLY A 73 -18.92 -17.71 1.10
N ALA A 74 -18.39 -16.49 0.96
CA ALA A 74 -17.44 -15.90 1.91
C ALA A 74 -17.67 -14.39 1.99
N GLU A 75 -17.48 -13.84 3.20
CA GLU A 75 -17.49 -12.42 3.46
C GLU A 75 -16.09 -11.98 3.92
N ILE A 76 -15.55 -10.96 3.28
CA ILE A 76 -14.19 -10.46 3.55
C ILE A 76 -14.23 -8.96 3.76
N ASP A 77 -13.76 -8.52 4.92
CA ASP A 77 -13.60 -7.12 5.25
C ASP A 77 -12.24 -6.61 4.84
N ILE A 78 -12.22 -5.48 4.13
CA ILE A 78 -10.99 -4.76 3.78
C ILE A 78 -10.77 -3.67 4.82
N ILE A 79 -9.71 -3.82 5.63
CA ILE A 79 -9.38 -2.94 6.74
C ILE A 79 -8.06 -2.22 6.47
N PHE A 80 -7.97 -0.94 6.83
CA PHE A 80 -6.73 -0.18 6.74
C PHE A 80 -5.75 -0.55 7.87
N ASN A 81 -4.55 -0.98 7.51
CA ASN A 81 -3.50 -1.33 8.46
C ASN A 81 -2.75 -0.08 8.95
N SER A 82 -3.36 0.68 9.84
CA SER A 82 -2.79 1.92 10.36
C SER A 82 -1.43 1.72 11.07
N LYS A 83 -1.26 0.59 11.77
CA LYS A 83 0.01 0.28 12.49
C LYS A 83 1.18 0.14 11.53
N GLU A 84 1.00 -0.60 10.42
CA GLU A 84 2.05 -0.77 9.41
C GLU A 84 2.33 0.52 8.66
N VAL A 85 1.33 1.33 8.39
CA VAL A 85 1.51 2.64 7.75
C VAL A 85 2.32 3.58 8.62
N ILE A 86 1.97 3.70 9.90
CA ILE A 86 2.69 4.56 10.86
C ILE A 86 4.14 4.07 11.00
N LYS A 87 4.35 2.77 11.23
CA LYS A 87 5.68 2.18 11.35
C LYS A 87 6.53 2.43 10.11
N THR A 88 5.97 2.22 8.92
CA THR A 88 6.67 2.43 7.65
C THR A 88 7.00 3.91 7.43
N SER A 89 6.07 4.83 7.79
CA SER A 89 6.29 6.27 7.67
C SER A 89 7.40 6.76 8.62
N ILE A 90 7.46 6.23 9.84
CA ILE A 90 8.52 6.55 10.80
C ILE A 90 9.88 6.06 10.27
N ILE A 91 9.97 4.81 9.80
CA ILE A 91 11.21 4.26 9.25
C ILE A 91 11.67 5.06 8.03
N ALA A 92 10.76 5.37 7.11
CA ALA A 92 11.07 6.19 5.94
C ALA A 92 11.55 7.59 6.35
N GLY A 93 10.89 8.22 7.33
CA GLY A 93 11.30 9.53 7.87
C GLY A 93 12.69 9.51 8.48
N ILE A 94 13.05 8.47 9.25
CA ILE A 94 14.40 8.31 9.83
C ILE A 94 15.45 8.14 8.73
N ILE A 95 15.17 7.31 7.72
CA ILE A 95 16.11 7.09 6.59
C ILE A 95 16.35 8.39 5.84
N VAL A 96 15.29 9.16 5.55
CA VAL A 96 15.38 10.46 4.87
C VAL A 96 16.20 11.44 5.71
N ALA A 97 15.89 11.59 7.00
CA ALA A 97 16.57 12.51 7.88
C ALA A 97 18.06 12.17 8.06
N PHE A 98 18.37 10.89 8.27
CA PHE A 98 19.76 10.43 8.41
C PHE A 98 20.55 10.65 7.13
N GLY A 99 19.99 10.29 6.00
CA GLY A 99 20.66 10.48 4.74
C GLY A 99 20.84 11.95 4.37
N TYR A 100 19.86 12.82 4.66
CA TYR A 100 20.00 14.27 4.50
C TYR A 100 21.14 14.82 5.36
N TYR A 101 21.20 14.40 6.62
CA TYR A 101 22.32 14.79 7.52
C TYR A 101 23.68 14.32 7.01
N MET A 102 23.79 13.06 6.57
CA MET A 102 25.02 12.52 6.02
C MET A 102 25.42 13.25 4.72
N CYS A 103 24.46 13.54 3.86
CA CYS A 103 24.68 14.31 2.64
C CYS A 103 25.23 15.69 2.96
N LEU A 104 24.60 16.44 3.87
CA LEU A 104 25.09 17.74 4.32
C LEU A 104 26.52 17.67 4.93
N TYR A 105 26.79 16.65 5.77
CA TYR A 105 28.09 16.47 6.41
C TYR A 105 29.20 16.24 5.38
N PHE A 106 28.99 15.31 4.44
CA PHE A 106 29.98 15.00 3.40
C PHE A 106 30.17 16.17 2.40
N LEU A 107 29.08 16.84 2.05
CA LEU A 107 29.10 17.95 1.11
C LEU A 107 29.80 19.18 1.68
N TYR A 108 29.55 19.50 2.94
CA TYR A 108 30.25 20.61 3.62
C TYR A 108 31.76 20.35 3.74
N LYS A 109 32.17 19.08 3.83
CA LYS A 109 33.58 18.70 4.06
C LYS A 109 34.38 18.52 2.78
N ILE A 110 33.78 18.23 1.64
CA ILE A 110 34.50 17.75 0.46
C ILE A 110 34.37 18.66 -0.78
N PHE A 111 33.23 19.29 -1.06
CA PHE A 111 33.05 20.00 -2.32
C PHE A 111 31.95 21.07 -2.31
N TRP A 112 32.35 22.34 -2.47
CA TRP A 112 31.40 23.44 -2.57
C TRP A 112 30.66 23.54 -3.94
N GLU A 113 31.20 23.02 -5.03
CA GLU A 113 30.61 23.19 -6.37
C GLU A 113 29.96 21.95 -7.00
N SER A 114 30.34 20.73 -6.59
CA SER A 114 29.74 19.49 -7.12
C SER A 114 28.50 19.03 -6.35
N THR A 115 28.02 19.83 -5.42
CA THR A 115 26.99 19.49 -4.43
C THR A 115 25.61 19.17 -5.02
N LYS A 116 25.21 19.88 -6.08
CA LYS A 116 23.85 19.75 -6.64
C LYS A 116 23.59 18.36 -7.23
N VAL A 117 24.56 17.81 -7.94
CA VAL A 117 24.41 16.49 -8.60
C VAL A 117 24.30 15.37 -7.56
N LEU A 118 25.14 15.42 -6.52
CA LEU A 118 25.08 14.43 -5.43
C LEU A 118 23.78 14.52 -4.63
N PHE A 119 23.26 15.72 -4.44
CA PHE A 119 21.97 15.93 -3.78
C PHE A 119 20.82 15.29 -4.55
N TYR A 120 20.77 15.47 -5.88
CA TYR A 120 19.76 14.82 -6.72
C TYR A 120 19.89 13.30 -6.71
N ILE A 121 21.11 12.75 -6.81
CA ILE A 121 21.34 11.30 -6.75
C ILE A 121 20.84 10.75 -5.40
N TYR A 122 21.10 11.47 -4.32
CA TYR A 122 20.62 11.09 -3.00
C TYR A 122 19.09 11.11 -2.90
N GLU A 123 18.43 12.20 -3.33
CA GLU A 123 16.95 12.29 -3.32
C GLU A 123 16.31 11.17 -4.13
N PHE A 124 16.82 10.89 -5.33
CA PHE A 124 16.34 9.76 -6.14
C PHE A 124 16.56 8.42 -5.47
N GLY A 125 17.70 8.20 -4.82
CA GLY A 125 18.01 6.98 -4.09
C GLY A 125 17.07 6.76 -2.91
N VAL A 126 16.80 7.80 -2.11
CA VAL A 126 15.87 7.74 -0.98
C VAL A 126 14.43 7.48 -1.45
N LEU A 127 13.99 8.14 -2.52
CA LEU A 127 12.67 7.91 -3.10
C LEU A 127 12.53 6.46 -3.61
N ALA A 128 13.57 5.91 -4.24
CA ALA A 128 13.57 4.53 -4.72
C ALA A 128 13.51 3.52 -3.56
N ILE A 129 14.25 3.75 -2.47
CA ILE A 129 14.21 2.90 -1.27
C ILE A 129 12.84 3.00 -0.59
N ALA A 130 12.31 4.20 -0.39
CA ALA A 130 10.99 4.40 0.18
C ALA A 130 9.90 3.71 -0.66
N TYR A 131 9.99 3.82 -1.98
CA TYR A 131 9.12 3.13 -2.91
C TYR A 131 9.20 1.60 -2.78
N ALA A 132 10.41 1.02 -2.73
CA ALA A 132 10.61 -0.42 -2.57
C ALA A 132 10.06 -0.94 -1.23
N ILE A 133 10.19 -0.16 -0.15
CA ILE A 133 9.63 -0.50 1.16
C ILE A 133 8.10 -0.49 1.11
N LEU A 134 7.51 0.54 0.50
CA LEU A 134 6.04 0.68 0.39
C LEU A 134 5.41 -0.41 -0.48
N GLN A 135 6.11 -0.87 -1.52
CA GLN A 135 5.61 -1.96 -2.38
C GLN A 135 5.45 -3.30 -1.66
N LYS A 136 6.31 -3.57 -0.67
CA LYS A 136 6.32 -4.85 0.07
C LYS A 136 5.37 -4.87 1.26
N LYS A 137 4.77 -3.74 1.63
CA LYS A 137 3.94 -3.64 2.84
C LYS A 137 2.47 -3.85 2.56
N GLU A 138 1.84 -4.64 3.43
CA GLU A 138 0.41 -4.87 3.43
C GLU A 138 -0.30 -3.68 4.09
N LEU A 139 -0.68 -2.69 3.27
CA LEU A 139 -1.38 -1.49 3.73
C LEU A 139 -2.89 -1.73 3.95
N LEU A 140 -3.45 -2.74 3.28
CA LEU A 140 -4.82 -3.17 3.46
C LEU A 140 -4.83 -4.62 3.94
N LEU A 141 -5.51 -4.87 5.04
CA LEU A 141 -5.76 -6.20 5.59
C LEU A 141 -7.08 -6.75 5.05
N LEU A 142 -7.07 -8.04 4.76
CA LEU A 142 -8.27 -8.83 4.50
C LEU A 142 -8.60 -9.63 5.77
N LYS A 143 -9.79 -9.47 6.30
CA LYS A 143 -10.34 -10.19 7.44
C LYS A 143 -11.65 -10.87 7.09
#